data_86de3c982bb204ea57c0e386713bcce9
#
_entry.id   86de3c982bb204ea57c0e386713bcce9
#
_cell.length_a   1.000
_cell.length_b   1.000
_cell.length_c   1.000
_cell.angle_alpha   90.00
_cell.angle_beta   90.00
_cell.angle_gamma   90.00
#
_symmetry.space_group_name_H-M   'P 1'
#
loop_
_entity.id
_entity.type
_entity.pdbx_description
1 polymer ?
#
loop_
_entity_poly.entity_id
_entity_poly.type
_entity_poly.pdbx_seq_one_letter_code
_entity_poly.pdbx_strand_id
1 'polypeptide(L)'
;MNEWLQIPWLPLGTLFNVVCILIGGVVGLRLSRQIPEDTQRRIRRYLAGLTVIAGGYMMAQGLYGGWKGSDGFWMFLLLGFIALLAISFGNLIGTKLKLQERLDQLGQEAKRRLTKTDDEDSRFSDGFVTCTVLFTVGPMSLLGCVEDRLGNVPTILIVKSVMDGIATLCFAPRFGAGVLLSAVPLLAYQGTVTMLASYLVFMREEPMMLAIFNLVGGMLVLTIVLVIMEIQKVPLANYLPSLVIGPAIVWWWVL
;
A
#
# COMPACT_ATOMS: atom_id res chain seq x y z
N MET A 1 8.60 -25.30 -21.89
CA MET A 1 7.96 -24.43 -20.88
C MET A 1 8.43 -23.02 -21.19
N ASN A 2 7.51 -22.15 -21.51
CA ASN A 2 7.58 -21.04 -22.46
C ASN A 2 8.67 -19.98 -22.20
N GLU A 3 9.53 -19.74 -23.18
CA GLU A 3 10.57 -18.70 -23.21
C GLU A 3 10.03 -17.26 -23.04
N TRP A 4 8.73 -17.05 -23.18
CA TRP A 4 8.04 -15.76 -23.02
C TRP A 4 8.03 -15.25 -21.55
N LEU A 5 8.26 -16.13 -20.58
CA LEU A 5 8.32 -15.80 -19.15
C LEU A 5 9.72 -15.32 -18.70
N GLN A 6 10.68 -15.28 -19.61
CA GLN A 6 12.07 -14.92 -19.32
C GLN A 6 12.50 -13.59 -19.94
N ILE A 7 11.58 -12.64 -20.11
CA ILE A 7 11.99 -11.27 -20.43
C ILE A 7 12.41 -10.59 -19.11
N PRO A 8 13.71 -10.53 -18.81
CA PRO A 8 14.20 -10.22 -17.45
C PRO A 8 13.96 -8.76 -17.00
N TRP A 9 13.35 -7.95 -17.84
CA TRP A 9 13.04 -6.53 -17.57
C TRP A 9 11.54 -6.21 -17.53
N LEU A 10 10.65 -7.18 -17.82
CA LEU A 10 9.21 -6.94 -17.80
C LEU A 10 8.63 -7.32 -16.43
N PRO A 11 8.07 -6.37 -15.66
CA PRO A 11 7.47 -6.62 -14.35
C PRO A 11 6.09 -7.28 -14.52
N LEU A 12 6.06 -8.59 -14.85
CA LEU A 12 4.83 -9.32 -15.16
C LEU A 12 3.85 -9.34 -14.01
N GLY A 13 4.33 -9.54 -12.79
CA GLY A 13 3.50 -9.52 -11.59
C GLY A 13 2.87 -8.14 -11.36
N THR A 14 3.62 -7.07 -11.60
CA THR A 14 3.10 -5.70 -11.51
C THR A 14 2.04 -5.42 -12.57
N LEU A 15 2.25 -5.84 -13.82
CA LEU A 15 1.26 -5.68 -14.88
C LEU A 15 -0.03 -6.44 -14.57
N PHE A 16 0.10 -7.65 -14.04
CA PHE A 16 -1.05 -8.45 -13.60
C PHE A 16 -1.82 -7.72 -12.47
N ASN A 17 -1.11 -7.10 -11.53
CA ASN A 17 -1.75 -6.30 -10.48
C ASN A 17 -2.53 -5.11 -11.05
N VAL A 18 -1.94 -4.36 -11.96
CA VAL A 18 -2.63 -3.25 -12.66
C VAL A 18 -3.91 -3.74 -13.33
N VAL A 19 -3.86 -4.87 -14.05
CA VAL A 19 -5.04 -5.44 -14.72
C VAL A 19 -6.13 -5.81 -13.70
N CYS A 20 -5.76 -6.44 -12.58
CA CYS A 20 -6.72 -6.79 -11.52
C CYS A 20 -7.38 -5.55 -10.92
N ILE A 21 -6.63 -4.48 -10.66
CA ILE A 21 -7.16 -3.20 -10.16
C ILE A 21 -8.13 -2.58 -11.18
N LEU A 22 -7.76 -2.55 -12.46
CA LEU A 22 -8.61 -1.98 -13.49
C LEU A 22 -9.92 -2.78 -13.65
N ILE A 23 -9.84 -4.11 -13.68
CA ILE A 23 -11.04 -4.97 -13.77
C ILE A 23 -11.91 -4.77 -12.52
N GLY A 24 -11.32 -4.88 -11.32
CA GLY A 24 -12.05 -4.69 -10.06
C GLY A 24 -12.73 -3.33 -9.98
N GLY A 25 -12.02 -2.27 -10.38
CA GLY A 25 -12.55 -0.91 -10.37
C GLY A 25 -13.69 -0.69 -11.37
N VAL A 26 -13.55 -1.16 -12.62
CA VAL A 26 -14.61 -1.06 -13.63
C VAL A 26 -15.87 -1.83 -13.19
N VAL A 27 -15.70 -3.04 -12.67
CA VAL A 27 -16.80 -3.84 -12.15
C VAL A 27 -17.44 -3.14 -10.94
N GLY A 28 -16.64 -2.66 -9.99
CA GLY A 28 -17.12 -1.94 -8.81
C GLY A 28 -17.90 -0.67 -9.15
N LEU A 29 -17.41 0.13 -10.10
CA LEU A 29 -18.13 1.33 -10.58
C LEU A 29 -19.46 0.99 -11.25
N ARG A 30 -19.52 -0.09 -12.02
CA ARG A 30 -20.79 -0.54 -12.64
C ARG A 30 -21.80 -1.02 -11.60
N LEU A 31 -21.33 -1.81 -10.62
CA LEU A 31 -22.17 -2.29 -9.53
C LEU A 31 -22.65 -1.13 -8.63
N SER A 32 -21.88 -0.07 -8.46
CA SER A 32 -22.22 1.05 -7.56
C SER A 32 -23.55 1.69 -7.88
N ARG A 33 -23.92 1.75 -9.16
CA ARG A 33 -25.21 2.31 -9.63
C ARG A 33 -26.43 1.49 -9.23
N GLN A 34 -26.23 0.24 -8.79
CA GLN A 34 -27.29 -0.71 -8.45
C GLN A 34 -27.34 -1.05 -6.96
N ILE A 35 -26.34 -0.62 -6.17
CA ILE A 35 -26.24 -1.00 -4.76
C ILE A 35 -26.85 0.10 -3.88
N PRO A 36 -27.88 -0.21 -3.05
CA PRO A 36 -28.44 0.71 -2.08
C PRO A 36 -27.39 1.21 -1.08
N GLU A 37 -27.56 2.45 -0.56
CA GLU A 37 -26.62 3.07 0.39
C GLU A 37 -26.37 2.22 1.64
N ASP A 38 -27.42 1.57 2.18
CA ASP A 38 -27.26 0.68 3.35
C ASP A 38 -26.34 -0.50 3.08
N THR A 39 -26.38 -1.04 1.87
CA THR A 39 -25.48 -2.12 1.46
C THR A 39 -24.05 -1.59 1.30
N GLN A 40 -23.87 -0.39 0.74
CA GLN A 40 -22.56 0.25 0.66
C GLN A 40 -21.97 0.50 2.05
N ARG A 41 -22.78 0.92 3.05
CA ARG A 41 -22.34 1.08 4.46
C ARG A 41 -21.94 -0.25 5.09
N ARG A 42 -22.62 -1.35 4.78
CA ARG A 42 -22.24 -2.70 5.24
C ARG A 42 -20.91 -3.14 4.64
N ILE A 43 -20.76 -2.97 3.32
CA ILE A 43 -19.51 -3.29 2.61
C ILE A 43 -18.34 -2.53 3.23
N ARG A 44 -18.49 -1.22 3.51
CA ARG A 44 -17.44 -0.41 4.18
C ARG A 44 -17.04 -0.98 5.54
N ARG A 45 -18.01 -1.42 6.36
CA ARG A 45 -17.70 -2.02 7.68
C ARG A 45 -16.91 -3.31 7.54
N TYR A 46 -17.27 -4.17 6.57
CA TYR A 46 -16.52 -5.40 6.31
C TYR A 46 -15.11 -5.11 5.80
N LEU A 47 -14.97 -4.12 4.91
CA LEU A 47 -13.65 -3.69 4.43
C LEU A 47 -12.78 -3.14 5.57
N ALA A 48 -13.34 -2.28 6.41
CA ALA A 48 -12.64 -1.78 7.58
C ALA A 48 -12.18 -2.94 8.48
N GLY A 49 -13.05 -3.93 8.73
CA GLY A 49 -12.72 -5.14 9.48
C GLY A 49 -11.57 -5.92 8.84
N LEU A 50 -11.62 -6.17 7.54
CA LEU A 50 -10.54 -6.84 6.82
C LEU A 50 -9.23 -6.04 6.86
N THR A 51 -9.32 -4.71 6.75
CA THR A 51 -8.15 -3.83 6.84
C THR A 51 -7.53 -3.87 8.24
N VAL A 52 -8.36 -3.95 9.31
CA VAL A 52 -7.87 -4.16 10.69
C VAL A 52 -7.12 -5.49 10.82
N ILE A 53 -7.68 -6.57 10.26
CA ILE A 53 -7.03 -7.89 10.29
C ILE A 53 -5.69 -7.83 9.54
N ALA A 54 -5.67 -7.23 8.34
CA ALA A 54 -4.45 -7.12 7.54
C ALA A 54 -3.38 -6.27 8.23
N GLY A 55 -3.73 -5.08 8.73
CA GLY A 55 -2.80 -4.21 9.45
C GLY A 55 -2.31 -4.83 10.76
N GLY A 56 -3.21 -5.49 11.52
CA GLY A 56 -2.87 -6.22 12.73
C GLY A 56 -1.93 -7.40 12.45
N TYR A 57 -2.17 -8.16 11.38
CA TYR A 57 -1.29 -9.24 10.95
C TYR A 57 0.12 -8.72 10.59
N MET A 58 0.21 -7.62 9.83
CA MET A 58 1.49 -7.00 9.50
C MET A 58 2.23 -6.55 10.77
N MET A 59 1.54 -5.90 11.71
CA MET A 59 2.14 -5.50 12.99
C MET A 59 2.63 -6.71 13.78
N ALA A 60 1.83 -7.77 13.87
CA ALA A 60 2.21 -9.00 14.55
C ALA A 60 3.45 -9.64 13.91
N GLN A 61 3.53 -9.67 12.59
CA GLN A 61 4.71 -10.14 11.86
C GLN A 61 5.96 -9.31 12.18
N GLY A 62 5.80 -7.98 12.23
CA GLY A 62 6.89 -7.08 12.60
C GLY A 62 7.39 -7.32 14.02
N LEU A 63 6.49 -7.40 14.97
CA LEU A 63 6.81 -7.64 16.39
C LEU A 63 7.39 -9.05 16.61
N TYR A 64 6.81 -10.08 15.97
CA TYR A 64 7.30 -11.45 16.06
C TYR A 64 8.69 -11.62 15.45
N GLY A 65 8.97 -10.92 14.34
CA GLY A 65 10.30 -10.91 13.71
C GLY A 65 11.39 -10.39 14.66
N GLY A 66 11.05 -9.42 15.52
CA GLY A 66 11.94 -8.89 16.55
C GLY A 66 12.06 -9.77 17.81
N TRP A 67 11.09 -10.68 18.05
CA TRP A 67 11.05 -11.50 19.28
C TRP A 67 11.94 -12.74 19.24
N LYS A 68 12.52 -13.10 18.11
CA LYS A 68 13.26 -14.36 17.90
C LYS A 68 14.63 -14.48 18.61
N GLY A 69 14.88 -13.73 19.69
CA GLY A 69 16.15 -13.80 20.43
C GLY A 69 15.95 -13.90 21.95
N SER A 70 17.05 -14.12 22.68
CA SER A 70 17.09 -14.13 24.16
C SER A 70 16.58 -12.82 24.78
N ASP A 71 16.67 -11.71 24.04
CA ASP A 71 16.31 -10.37 24.48
C ASP A 71 14.96 -9.88 23.91
N GLY A 72 14.05 -10.81 23.59
CA GLY A 72 12.81 -10.55 22.86
C GLY A 72 11.96 -9.40 23.38
N PHE A 73 11.85 -9.21 24.72
CA PHE A 73 11.08 -8.11 25.28
C PHE A 73 11.70 -6.75 25.00
N TRP A 74 13.03 -6.62 25.18
CA TRP A 74 13.74 -5.37 24.88
C TRP A 74 13.70 -5.03 23.39
N MET A 75 13.83 -6.06 22.54
CA MET A 75 13.76 -5.90 21.10
C MET A 75 12.36 -5.45 20.66
N PHE A 76 11.30 -6.00 21.26
CA PHE A 76 9.92 -5.55 21.04
C PHE A 76 9.75 -4.06 21.37
N LEU A 77 10.25 -3.61 22.54
CA LEU A 77 10.18 -2.20 22.94
C LEU A 77 10.99 -1.31 21.99
N LEU A 78 12.18 -1.76 21.60
CA LEU A 78 13.07 -1.04 20.68
C LEU A 78 12.41 -0.86 19.30
N LEU A 79 11.88 -1.92 18.70
CA LEU A 79 11.17 -1.85 17.42
C LEU A 79 9.94 -0.95 17.50
N GLY A 80 9.17 -1.05 18.59
CA GLY A 80 8.04 -0.15 18.84
C GLY A 80 8.47 1.31 18.90
N PHE A 81 9.54 1.60 19.61
CA PHE A 81 10.10 2.95 19.71
C PHE A 81 10.63 3.47 18.35
N ILE A 82 11.37 2.62 17.61
CA ILE A 82 11.85 2.97 16.27
C ILE A 82 10.67 3.23 15.32
N ALA A 83 9.60 2.42 15.39
CA ALA A 83 8.41 2.62 14.59
C ALA A 83 7.73 3.97 14.87
N LEU A 84 7.60 4.34 16.15
CA LEU A 84 7.05 5.64 16.54
C LEU A 84 7.93 6.81 16.04
N LEU A 85 9.24 6.69 16.16
CA LEU A 85 10.17 7.68 15.61
C LEU A 85 10.05 7.75 14.08
N ALA A 86 10.03 6.61 13.40
CA ALA A 86 9.92 6.55 11.94
C ALA A 86 8.61 7.22 11.45
N ILE A 87 7.49 6.96 12.10
CA ILE A 87 6.20 7.56 11.77
C ILE A 87 6.23 9.08 12.03
N SER A 88 6.79 9.51 13.16
CA SER A 88 6.87 10.92 13.53
C SER A 88 7.76 11.71 12.57
N PHE A 89 8.96 11.23 12.30
CA PHE A 89 9.87 11.85 11.32
C PHE A 89 9.35 11.74 9.89
N GLY A 90 8.74 10.60 9.54
CA GLY A 90 8.13 10.39 8.24
C GLY A 90 7.02 11.40 7.96
N ASN A 91 6.12 11.60 8.92
CA ASN A 91 5.07 12.61 8.82
C ASN A 91 5.65 14.03 8.73
N LEU A 92 6.67 14.35 9.53
CA LEU A 92 7.32 15.67 9.49
C LEU A 92 7.93 15.95 8.11
N ILE A 93 8.66 14.99 7.56
CA ILE A 93 9.28 15.08 6.23
C ILE A 93 8.20 15.15 5.15
N GLY A 94 7.20 14.26 5.20
CA GLY A 94 6.12 14.24 4.22
C GLY A 94 5.29 15.52 4.22
N THR A 95 5.07 16.12 5.40
CA THR A 95 4.40 17.42 5.53
C THR A 95 5.25 18.55 4.96
N LYS A 96 6.56 18.58 5.24
CA LYS A 96 7.49 19.57 4.64
C LYS A 96 7.56 19.43 3.11
N LEU A 97 7.55 18.21 2.59
CA LEU A 97 7.54 17.93 1.15
C LEU A 97 6.16 18.10 0.53
N LYS A 98 5.13 18.36 1.34
CA LYS A 98 3.72 18.50 0.92
C LYS A 98 3.23 17.33 0.09
N LEU A 99 3.58 16.11 0.51
CA LEU A 99 3.31 14.90 -0.27
C LEU A 99 1.80 14.68 -0.48
N GLN A 100 0.99 14.91 0.55
CA GLN A 100 -0.47 14.83 0.43
C GLN A 100 -1.01 15.84 -0.57
N GLU A 101 -0.61 17.12 -0.46
CA GLU A 101 -1.06 18.17 -1.37
C GLU A 101 -0.68 17.88 -2.84
N ARG A 102 0.53 17.36 -3.06
CA ARG A 102 0.98 16.98 -4.41
C ARG A 102 0.20 15.82 -4.99
N LEU A 103 -0.09 14.78 -4.19
CA LEU A 103 -0.91 13.66 -4.64
C LEU A 103 -2.36 14.08 -4.88
N ASP A 104 -2.91 14.93 -4.03
CA ASP A 104 -4.25 15.49 -4.21
C ASP A 104 -4.34 16.31 -5.50
N GLN A 105 -3.32 17.17 -5.79
CA GLN A 105 -3.23 17.92 -7.02
C GLN A 105 -3.13 17.02 -8.26
N LEU A 106 -2.33 15.95 -8.19
CA LEU A 106 -2.23 14.96 -9.26
C LEU A 106 -3.58 14.26 -9.49
N GLY A 107 -4.28 13.89 -8.40
CA GLY A 107 -5.62 13.31 -8.47
C GLY A 107 -6.63 14.26 -9.11
N GLN A 108 -6.65 15.52 -8.71
CA GLN A 108 -7.54 16.54 -9.25
C GLN A 108 -7.22 16.86 -10.71
N GLU A 109 -5.96 17.02 -11.09
CA GLU A 109 -5.57 17.25 -12.48
C GLU A 109 -5.94 16.06 -13.38
N ALA A 110 -5.74 14.85 -12.91
CA ALA A 110 -6.14 13.65 -13.64
C ALA A 110 -7.68 13.58 -13.78
N LYS A 111 -8.43 13.93 -12.74
CA LYS A 111 -9.88 14.02 -12.80
C LYS A 111 -10.31 15.05 -13.84
N ARG A 112 -9.73 16.27 -13.80
CA ARG A 112 -10.05 17.35 -14.76
C ARG A 112 -9.87 16.91 -16.22
N ARG A 113 -8.86 16.06 -16.49
CA ARG A 113 -8.61 15.52 -17.84
C ARG A 113 -9.54 14.38 -18.22
N LEU A 114 -10.01 13.61 -17.24
CA LEU A 114 -10.80 12.39 -17.47
C LEU A 114 -12.30 12.59 -17.30
N THR A 115 -12.73 13.58 -16.52
CA THR A 115 -14.15 13.77 -16.17
C THR A 115 -14.55 15.24 -16.35
N LYS A 116 -15.74 15.47 -16.94
CA LYS A 116 -16.27 16.81 -17.22
C LYS A 116 -17.25 17.33 -16.14
N THR A 117 -17.36 16.68 -14.98
CA THR A 117 -18.35 17.02 -13.94
C THR A 117 -17.70 17.43 -12.62
N ASP A 118 -18.15 18.56 -12.06
CA ASP A 118 -17.52 19.26 -10.92
C ASP A 118 -17.91 18.75 -9.53
N ASP A 119 -18.94 17.89 -9.39
CA ASP A 119 -19.56 17.59 -8.08
C ASP A 119 -18.93 16.48 -7.22
N GLU A 120 -17.84 15.83 -7.68
CA GLU A 120 -17.26 14.68 -6.97
C GLU A 120 -15.77 14.84 -6.57
N ASP A 121 -15.27 16.06 -6.45
CA ASP A 121 -13.81 16.34 -6.35
C ASP A 121 -13.13 15.70 -5.14
N SER A 122 -13.73 15.77 -3.96
CA SER A 122 -13.10 15.22 -2.75
C SER A 122 -13.06 13.69 -2.73
N ARG A 123 -14.12 13.03 -3.17
CA ARG A 123 -14.20 11.56 -3.17
C ARG A 123 -13.19 10.91 -4.12
N PHE A 124 -13.01 11.52 -5.29
CA PHE A 124 -12.04 11.05 -6.29
C PHE A 124 -10.61 11.12 -5.73
N SER A 125 -10.22 12.28 -5.18
CA SER A 125 -8.90 12.47 -4.60
C SER A 125 -8.67 11.56 -3.39
N ASP A 126 -9.63 11.48 -2.49
CA ASP A 126 -9.59 10.59 -1.32
C ASP A 126 -9.41 9.12 -1.76
N GLY A 127 -10.14 8.68 -2.79
CA GLY A 127 -10.03 7.34 -3.35
C GLY A 127 -8.67 7.07 -4.00
N PHE A 128 -8.19 8.01 -4.80
CA PHE A 128 -6.88 7.94 -5.43
C PHE A 128 -5.76 7.81 -4.39
N VAL A 129 -5.73 8.70 -3.40
CA VAL A 129 -4.67 8.69 -2.37
C VAL A 129 -4.78 7.47 -1.47
N THR A 130 -5.98 7.16 -0.97
CA THR A 130 -6.19 6.01 -0.07
C THR A 130 -5.78 4.71 -0.74
N CYS A 131 -6.21 4.47 -1.98
CA CYS A 131 -5.87 3.24 -2.69
C CYS A 131 -4.39 3.22 -3.10
N THR A 132 -3.81 4.35 -3.50
CA THR A 132 -2.38 4.43 -3.78
C THR A 132 -1.57 4.02 -2.55
N VAL A 133 -1.87 4.57 -1.39
CA VAL A 133 -1.17 4.22 -0.14
C VAL A 133 -1.41 2.76 0.22
N LEU A 134 -2.66 2.29 0.21
CA LEU A 134 -3.01 0.91 0.55
C LEU A 134 -2.27 -0.11 -0.33
N PHE A 135 -2.20 0.15 -1.63
CA PHE A 135 -1.61 -0.79 -2.58
C PHE A 135 -0.09 -0.74 -2.63
N THR A 136 0.52 0.39 -2.29
CA THR A 136 1.99 0.53 -2.23
C THR A 136 2.57 0.16 -0.87
N VAL A 137 1.83 0.40 0.21
CA VAL A 137 2.26 0.09 1.58
C VAL A 137 2.07 -1.39 1.86
N GLY A 138 3.14 -2.10 2.06
CA GLY A 138 3.05 -3.48 2.49
C GLY A 138 4.23 -4.33 2.03
N PRO A 139 4.65 -5.29 2.85
CA PRO A 139 5.79 -6.15 2.54
C PRO A 139 5.54 -7.01 1.30
N MET A 140 4.30 -7.39 1.04
CA MET A 140 3.95 -8.16 -0.17
C MET A 140 4.23 -7.37 -1.45
N SER A 141 4.11 -6.04 -1.41
CA SER A 141 4.43 -5.19 -2.57
C SER A 141 5.93 -5.18 -2.83
N LEU A 142 6.76 -5.04 -1.78
CA LEU A 142 8.21 -5.03 -1.88
C LEU A 142 8.76 -6.42 -2.22
N LEU A 143 8.43 -7.42 -1.40
CA LEU A 143 8.95 -8.79 -1.54
C LEU A 143 8.49 -9.44 -2.85
N GLY A 144 7.26 -9.17 -3.27
CA GLY A 144 6.73 -9.67 -4.53
C GLY A 144 7.46 -9.08 -5.75
N CYS A 145 7.85 -7.80 -5.70
CA CYS A 145 8.66 -7.19 -6.75
C CYS A 145 10.08 -7.81 -6.81
N VAL A 146 10.66 -8.13 -5.65
CA VAL A 146 11.96 -8.83 -5.58
C VAL A 146 11.83 -10.26 -6.15
N GLU A 147 10.75 -10.98 -5.81
CA GLU A 147 10.48 -12.33 -6.34
C GLU A 147 10.29 -12.30 -7.87
N ASP A 148 9.52 -11.33 -8.39
CA ASP A 148 9.25 -11.13 -9.81
C ASP A 148 10.56 -10.90 -10.61
N ARG A 149 11.49 -10.13 -10.04
CA ARG A 149 12.78 -9.85 -10.66
C ARG A 149 13.73 -11.04 -10.68
N LEU A 150 13.70 -11.89 -9.66
CA LEU A 150 14.58 -13.05 -9.54
C LEU A 150 14.20 -14.20 -10.48
N GLY A 151 13.21 -14.02 -11.36
CA GLY A 151 12.81 -14.98 -12.38
C GLY A 151 12.00 -16.16 -11.86
N ASN A 152 11.49 -16.07 -10.63
CA ASN A 152 10.54 -17.02 -10.08
C ASN A 152 9.11 -16.65 -10.52
N VAL A 153 8.19 -17.62 -10.44
CA VAL A 153 6.76 -17.28 -10.58
C VAL A 153 6.42 -16.27 -9.49
N PRO A 154 5.90 -15.07 -9.82
CA PRO A 154 5.67 -13.99 -8.84
C PRO A 154 4.44 -14.29 -7.97
N THR A 155 4.50 -15.37 -7.20
CA THR A 155 3.36 -15.88 -6.42
C THR A 155 2.84 -14.84 -5.44
N ILE A 156 3.74 -14.11 -4.77
CA ILE A 156 3.38 -13.04 -3.82
C ILE A 156 2.61 -11.94 -4.53
N LEU A 157 3.08 -11.49 -5.71
CA LEU A 157 2.39 -10.46 -6.48
C LEU A 157 1.07 -10.95 -7.07
N ILE A 158 0.95 -12.20 -7.48
CA ILE A 158 -0.31 -12.77 -7.97
C ILE A 158 -1.37 -12.75 -6.86
N VAL A 159 -1.05 -13.25 -5.67
CA VAL A 159 -1.96 -13.23 -4.52
C VAL A 159 -2.35 -11.79 -4.18
N LYS A 160 -1.36 -10.90 -4.11
CA LYS A 160 -1.59 -9.48 -3.86
C LYS A 160 -2.49 -8.84 -4.91
N SER A 161 -2.28 -9.15 -6.18
CA SER A 161 -3.08 -8.61 -7.29
C SER A 161 -4.56 -8.95 -7.17
N VAL A 162 -4.86 -10.19 -6.79
CA VAL A 162 -6.24 -10.60 -6.53
C VAL A 162 -6.83 -9.83 -5.35
N MET A 163 -6.06 -9.66 -4.26
CA MET A 163 -6.48 -8.88 -3.10
C MET A 163 -6.72 -7.40 -3.45
N ASP A 164 -5.80 -6.78 -4.19
CA ASP A 164 -5.90 -5.38 -4.62
C ASP A 164 -7.11 -5.20 -5.58
N GLY A 165 -7.35 -6.15 -6.48
CA GLY A 165 -8.51 -6.16 -7.36
C GLY A 165 -9.84 -6.25 -6.61
N ILE A 166 -9.95 -7.13 -5.61
CA ILE A 166 -11.12 -7.24 -4.73
C ILE A 166 -11.31 -5.96 -3.91
N ALA A 167 -10.23 -5.43 -3.34
CA ALA A 167 -10.27 -4.18 -2.60
C ALA A 167 -10.76 -3.03 -3.49
N THR A 168 -10.24 -2.94 -4.73
CA THR A 168 -10.65 -1.94 -5.71
C THR A 168 -12.13 -2.06 -6.06
N LEU A 169 -12.62 -3.29 -6.28
CA LEU A 169 -14.05 -3.55 -6.53
C LEU A 169 -14.92 -3.01 -5.39
N CYS A 170 -14.48 -3.19 -4.16
CA CYS A 170 -15.21 -2.76 -2.98
C CYS A 170 -15.08 -1.24 -2.70
N PHE A 171 -13.96 -0.63 -3.07
CA PHE A 171 -13.72 0.81 -2.88
C PHE A 171 -14.33 1.68 -3.99
N ALA A 172 -14.43 1.18 -5.22
CA ALA A 172 -14.93 1.92 -6.36
C ALA A 172 -16.36 2.50 -6.15
N PRO A 173 -17.31 1.80 -5.54
CA PRO A 173 -18.61 2.35 -5.21
C PRO A 173 -18.57 3.56 -4.28
N ARG A 174 -17.53 3.62 -3.43
CA ARG A 174 -17.37 4.67 -2.41
C ARG A 174 -16.64 5.89 -2.94
N PHE A 175 -15.49 5.63 -3.57
CA PHE A 175 -14.52 6.65 -3.94
C PHE A 175 -14.55 7.01 -5.43
N GLY A 176 -15.40 6.34 -6.21
CA GLY A 176 -15.54 6.62 -7.63
C GLY A 176 -14.30 6.18 -8.44
N ALA A 177 -14.10 6.83 -9.59
CA ALA A 177 -13.05 6.48 -10.54
C ALA A 177 -11.62 6.78 -10.05
N GLY A 178 -11.46 7.55 -8.97
CA GLY A 178 -10.15 7.83 -8.37
C GLY A 178 -9.40 6.57 -7.97
N VAL A 179 -10.13 5.52 -7.58
CA VAL A 179 -9.54 4.22 -7.23
C VAL A 179 -8.82 3.57 -8.42
N LEU A 180 -9.38 3.69 -9.63
CA LEU A 180 -8.74 3.17 -10.85
C LEU A 180 -7.42 3.88 -11.15
N LEU A 181 -7.37 5.19 -10.88
CA LEU A 181 -6.17 5.97 -11.13
C LEU A 181 -5.00 5.55 -10.23
N SER A 182 -5.26 4.94 -9.07
CA SER A 182 -4.21 4.40 -8.19
C SER A 182 -3.34 3.32 -8.86
N ALA A 183 -3.81 2.72 -9.96
CA ALA A 183 -3.01 1.82 -10.78
C ALA A 183 -1.74 2.49 -11.36
N VAL A 184 -1.78 3.80 -11.61
CA VAL A 184 -0.64 4.54 -12.19
C VAL A 184 0.51 4.67 -11.17
N PRO A 185 0.32 5.24 -9.97
CA PRO A 185 1.39 5.28 -8.97
C PRO A 185 1.80 3.88 -8.50
N LEU A 186 0.88 2.91 -8.48
CA LEU A 186 1.25 1.52 -8.18
C LEU A 186 2.22 0.98 -9.24
N LEU A 187 1.91 1.14 -10.52
CA LEU A 187 2.79 0.71 -11.63
C LEU A 187 4.16 1.38 -11.52
N ALA A 188 4.19 2.68 -11.27
CA ALA A 188 5.44 3.43 -11.10
C ALA A 188 6.24 2.91 -9.90
N TYR A 189 5.59 2.69 -8.75
CA TYR A 189 6.24 2.19 -7.54
C TYR A 189 6.74 0.75 -7.73
N GLN A 190 5.86 -0.20 -8.05
CA GLN A 190 6.23 -1.60 -8.20
C GLN A 190 7.21 -1.81 -9.36
N GLY A 191 7.00 -1.13 -10.50
CA GLY A 191 7.92 -1.18 -11.63
C GLY A 191 9.33 -0.70 -11.24
N THR A 192 9.43 0.42 -10.52
CA THR A 192 10.71 0.93 -10.00
C THR A 192 11.35 -0.05 -9.02
N VAL A 193 10.56 -0.57 -8.07
CA VAL A 193 11.05 -1.55 -7.09
C VAL A 193 11.54 -2.82 -7.79
N THR A 194 10.80 -3.34 -8.80
CA THR A 194 11.23 -4.51 -9.57
C THR A 194 12.55 -4.23 -10.31
N MET A 195 12.70 -3.05 -10.92
CA MET A 195 13.95 -2.68 -11.59
C MET A 195 15.13 -2.56 -10.62
N LEU A 196 14.87 -2.06 -9.41
CA LEU A 196 15.88 -1.89 -8.36
C LEU A 196 16.00 -3.12 -7.42
N ALA A 197 15.25 -4.18 -7.68
CA ALA A 197 15.15 -5.32 -6.77
C ALA A 197 16.50 -5.98 -6.46
N SER A 198 17.43 -6.00 -7.43
CA SER A 198 18.79 -6.53 -7.22
C SER A 198 19.56 -5.80 -6.11
N TYR A 199 19.25 -4.50 -5.91
CA TYR A 199 19.83 -3.69 -4.84
C TYR A 199 19.07 -3.78 -3.52
N LEU A 200 17.85 -4.34 -3.56
CA LEU A 200 16.95 -4.43 -2.39
C LEU A 200 16.96 -5.83 -1.75
N VAL A 201 17.69 -6.79 -2.33
CA VAL A 201 17.79 -8.16 -1.81
C VAL A 201 18.24 -8.17 -0.34
N PHE A 202 19.14 -7.25 0.05
CA PHE A 202 19.60 -7.13 1.42
C PHE A 202 18.46 -6.90 2.44
N MET A 203 17.39 -6.21 2.07
CA MET A 203 16.24 -6.02 2.97
C MET A 203 15.51 -7.34 3.27
N ARG A 204 15.59 -8.31 2.36
CA ARG A 204 15.02 -9.65 2.56
C ARG A 204 15.91 -10.51 3.47
N GLU A 205 17.23 -10.32 3.37
CA GLU A 205 18.20 -11.07 4.13
C GLU A 205 18.29 -10.61 5.58
N GLU A 206 17.90 -9.36 5.87
CA GLU A 206 17.90 -8.76 7.20
C GLU A 206 16.52 -8.79 7.85
N PRO A 207 16.25 -9.78 8.74
CA PRO A 207 14.92 -9.97 9.34
C PRO A 207 14.41 -8.73 10.09
N MET A 208 15.31 -7.95 10.70
CA MET A 208 14.94 -6.76 11.47
C MET A 208 14.48 -5.60 10.58
N MET A 209 15.06 -5.44 9.40
CA MET A 209 14.59 -4.43 8.43
C MET A 209 13.19 -4.77 7.94
N LEU A 210 12.93 -6.04 7.68
CA LEU A 210 11.60 -6.51 7.30
C LEU A 210 10.60 -6.36 8.46
N ALA A 211 11.03 -6.63 9.69
CA ALA A 211 10.22 -6.50 10.88
C ALA A 211 9.75 -5.05 11.09
N ILE A 212 10.66 -4.07 11.01
CA ILE A 212 10.30 -2.65 11.17
C ILE A 212 9.45 -2.15 10.00
N PHE A 213 9.70 -2.60 8.78
CA PHE A 213 8.88 -2.27 7.61
C PHE A 213 7.45 -2.77 7.78
N ASN A 214 7.28 -4.02 8.26
CA ASN A 214 5.98 -4.60 8.58
C ASN A 214 5.26 -3.86 9.69
N LEU A 215 5.98 -3.48 10.74
CA LEU A 215 5.41 -2.78 11.89
C LEU A 215 4.90 -1.39 11.48
N VAL A 216 5.73 -0.59 10.83
CA VAL A 216 5.35 0.74 10.33
C VAL A 216 4.23 0.63 9.29
N GLY A 217 4.37 -0.28 8.32
CA GLY A 217 3.35 -0.51 7.29
C GLY A 217 2.00 -0.92 7.88
N GLY A 218 2.00 -1.83 8.87
CA GLY A 218 0.80 -2.24 9.57
C GLY A 218 0.11 -1.10 10.30
N MET A 219 0.86 -0.20 10.96
CA MET A 219 0.33 1.00 11.60
C MET A 219 -0.32 1.95 10.57
N LEU A 220 0.31 2.13 9.40
CA LEU A 220 -0.28 2.92 8.32
C LEU A 220 -1.56 2.30 7.78
N VAL A 221 -1.59 0.98 7.58
CA VAL A 221 -2.79 0.25 7.14
C VAL A 221 -3.92 0.39 8.16
N LEU A 222 -3.64 0.32 9.47
CA LEU A 222 -4.64 0.59 10.50
C LEU A 222 -5.18 2.03 10.45
N THR A 223 -4.32 3.00 10.11
CA THR A 223 -4.75 4.39 9.96
C THR A 223 -5.74 4.56 8.79
N ILE A 224 -5.64 3.73 7.75
CA ILE A 224 -6.59 3.72 6.61
C ILE A 224 -8.02 3.39 7.08
N VAL A 225 -8.18 2.59 8.13
CA VAL A 225 -9.49 2.26 8.70
C VAL A 225 -10.27 3.51 9.10
N LEU A 226 -9.58 4.53 9.65
CA LEU A 226 -10.18 5.80 10.02
C LEU A 226 -10.76 6.53 8.81
N VAL A 227 -10.08 6.44 7.67
CA VAL A 227 -10.53 7.05 6.40
C VAL A 227 -11.70 6.25 5.81
N ILE A 228 -11.61 4.89 5.79
CA ILE A 228 -12.69 4.03 5.29
C ILE A 228 -13.98 4.23 6.08
N MET A 229 -13.87 4.35 7.40
CA MET A 229 -15.01 4.53 8.31
C MET A 229 -15.50 5.99 8.38
N GLU A 230 -14.85 6.91 7.66
CA GLU A 230 -15.16 8.35 7.69
C GLU A 230 -15.06 9.00 9.09
N ILE A 231 -14.25 8.40 9.97
CA ILE A 231 -14.05 8.91 11.33
C ILE A 231 -13.17 10.17 11.29
N GLN A 232 -12.09 10.11 10.49
CA GLN A 232 -11.13 11.20 10.40
C GLN A 232 -10.45 11.22 9.02
N LYS A 233 -10.25 12.42 8.46
CA LYS A 233 -9.38 12.61 7.30
C LYS A 233 -7.93 12.60 7.77
N VAL A 234 -7.16 11.63 7.32
CA VAL A 234 -5.74 11.50 7.66
C VAL A 234 -4.91 11.75 6.41
N PRO A 235 -3.89 12.60 6.44
CA PRO A 235 -3.00 12.85 5.31
C PRO A 235 -2.03 11.67 5.13
N LEU A 236 -2.55 10.53 4.67
CA LEU A 236 -1.84 9.25 4.57
C LEU A 236 -0.52 9.34 3.81
N ALA A 237 -0.50 10.14 2.74
CA ALA A 237 0.68 10.30 1.90
C ALA A 237 1.87 10.94 2.65
N ASN A 238 1.60 11.79 3.65
CA ASN A 238 2.67 12.40 4.46
C ASN A 238 3.41 11.36 5.32
N TYR A 239 2.82 10.20 5.56
CA TYR A 239 3.44 9.13 6.32
C TYR A 239 4.27 8.16 5.48
N LEU A 240 4.21 8.22 4.14
CA LEU A 240 4.97 7.32 3.26
C LEU A 240 6.48 7.30 3.51
N PRO A 241 7.15 8.44 3.82
CA PRO A 241 8.58 8.42 4.12
C PRO A 241 8.95 7.53 5.31
N SER A 242 8.02 7.27 6.25
CA SER A 242 8.27 6.40 7.40
C SER A 242 8.65 4.97 7.02
N LEU A 243 8.16 4.49 5.87
CA LEU A 243 8.49 3.15 5.35
C LEU A 243 9.97 3.02 4.93
N VAL A 244 10.61 4.13 4.62
CA VAL A 244 12.04 4.17 4.30
C VAL A 244 12.86 4.48 5.55
N ILE A 245 12.37 5.40 6.39
CA ILE A 245 13.06 5.85 7.60
C ILE A 245 13.19 4.72 8.61
N GLY A 246 12.14 3.91 8.82
CA GLY A 246 12.18 2.77 9.74
C GLY A 246 13.31 1.79 9.43
N PRO A 247 13.36 1.19 8.24
CA PRO A 247 14.47 0.35 7.82
C PRO A 247 15.84 1.06 7.86
N ALA A 248 15.92 2.35 7.48
CA ALA A 248 17.15 3.11 7.51
C ALA A 248 17.71 3.29 8.93
N ILE A 249 16.84 3.52 9.93
CA ILE A 249 17.25 3.59 11.35
C ILE A 249 17.78 2.23 11.80
N VAL A 250 17.09 1.13 11.45
CA VAL A 250 17.55 -0.22 11.80
C VAL A 250 18.89 -0.53 11.13
N TRP A 251 19.06 -0.18 9.87
CA TRP A 251 20.30 -0.38 9.14
C TRP A 251 21.48 0.36 9.79
N TRP A 252 21.26 1.61 10.21
CA TRP A 252 22.28 2.42 10.89
C TRP A 252 22.61 1.92 12.29
N TRP A 253 21.64 1.31 13.00
CA TRP A 253 21.81 0.91 14.40
C TRP A 253 22.32 -0.52 14.56
N VAL A 254 22.01 -1.41 13.61
CA VAL A 254 22.26 -2.86 13.73
C VAL A 254 23.48 -3.31 12.90
N LEU A 255 23.81 -2.57 11.87
CA LEU A 255 24.96 -2.81 10.97
C LEU A 255 26.05 -1.75 11.17
#